data_c893b6b1a9acd5280c7d049a5a1e7c38
#
_entry.id   c893b6b1a9acd5280c7d049a5a1e7c38
#
_cell.length_a   1.000
_cell.length_b   1.000
_cell.length_c   1.000
_cell.angle_alpha   90.00
_cell.angle_beta   90.00
_cell.angle_gamma   90.00
#
_symmetry.space_group_name_H-M   'P 1'
#
loop_
_entity.id
_entity.type
_entity.pdbx_description
1 polymer ?
#
loop_
_entity_poly.entity_id
_entity_poly.type
_entity_poly.pdbx_seq_one_letter_code
_entity_poly.pdbx_strand_id
1 'polypeptide(L)'
;MWDLKPDAPDSIRGPFQPIDTNVPGLQIGDLLPMTSQRADKFSIIRSMMHTSTSHDVAIKYPLLADSTTPGPAYPPKRTDHPGMGAIIRSLAGDTGRLPAWVTVPRPFTTGTRYYRGQTGGFLGAAHDPFLLNEAKQDSLADKTFRIDALDTPEAVDNSRFTD
;
A
#
# COMPACT_ATOMS: atom_id res chain seq x y z
N MET A 1 13.28 4.26 12.43
CA MET A 1 12.14 5.22 12.41
C MET A 1 11.13 4.90 13.51
N TRP A 2 10.67 3.66 13.64
CA TRP A 2 9.68 3.24 14.65
C TRP A 2 10.32 2.64 15.92
N ASP A 3 11.49 2.02 15.81
CA ASP A 3 12.30 1.51 16.90
C ASP A 3 13.68 2.16 16.83
N LEU A 4 13.86 3.20 17.61
CA LEU A 4 15.04 4.10 17.56
C LEU A 4 16.23 3.57 18.32
N LYS A 5 16.04 2.61 19.22
CA LYS A 5 17.09 2.04 20.07
C LYS A 5 17.98 3.11 20.73
N PRO A 6 17.40 4.03 21.54
CA PRO A 6 18.12 5.18 22.06
C PRO A 6 19.36 4.81 22.87
N ASP A 7 19.37 3.66 23.50
CA ASP A 7 20.47 3.15 24.33
C ASP A 7 21.55 2.39 23.52
N ALA A 8 21.35 2.24 22.20
CA ALA A 8 22.33 1.58 21.35
C ALA A 8 23.46 2.54 20.93
N PRO A 9 24.66 2.00 20.63
CA PRO A 9 25.75 2.80 20.06
C PRO A 9 25.32 3.55 18.79
N ASP A 10 25.94 4.71 18.52
CA ASP A 10 25.60 5.56 17.38
C ASP A 10 25.65 4.85 16.02
N SER A 11 26.55 3.88 15.88
CA SER A 11 26.64 3.04 14.67
C SER A 11 25.39 2.17 14.40
N ILE A 12 24.58 1.91 15.44
CA ILE A 12 23.33 1.14 15.36
C ILE A 12 22.13 2.08 15.38
N ARG A 13 22.15 3.07 16.28
CA ARG A 13 21.08 4.05 16.45
C ARG A 13 20.93 4.97 15.23
N GLY A 14 22.07 5.36 14.63
CA GLY A 14 22.12 6.34 13.56
C GLY A 14 21.95 7.78 14.04
N PRO A 15 21.82 8.75 13.10
CA PRO A 15 21.77 10.19 13.41
C PRO A 15 20.40 10.67 13.91
N PHE A 16 19.35 9.87 13.74
CA PHE A 16 17.98 10.30 14.05
C PHE A 16 17.68 10.24 15.54
N GLN A 17 16.91 11.20 16.00
CA GLN A 17 16.57 11.34 17.41
C GLN A 17 15.09 10.97 17.68
N PRO A 18 14.77 10.50 18.88
CA PRO A 18 13.38 10.33 19.28
C PRO A 18 12.71 11.68 19.52
N ILE A 19 11.46 11.81 19.07
CA ILE A 19 10.57 12.90 19.44
C ILE A 19 9.33 12.34 20.14
N ASP A 20 8.81 13.10 21.08
CA ASP A 20 7.59 12.76 21.78
C ASP A 20 6.38 12.82 20.84
N THR A 21 5.39 11.99 21.13
CA THR A 21 4.13 11.98 20.41
C THR A 21 3.00 12.58 21.27
N ASN A 22 1.82 12.72 20.69
CA ASN A 22 0.62 13.09 21.47
C ASN A 22 0.11 11.95 22.40
N VAL A 23 0.77 10.78 22.39
CA VAL A 23 0.51 9.69 23.32
C VAL A 23 1.65 9.61 24.34
N PRO A 24 1.40 9.84 25.64
CA PRO A 24 2.42 9.82 26.67
C PRO A 24 3.22 8.51 26.67
N GLY A 25 4.56 8.64 26.70
CA GLY A 25 5.49 7.50 26.71
C GLY A 25 5.72 6.83 25.35
N LEU A 26 5.05 7.29 24.29
CA LEU A 26 5.31 6.81 22.94
C LEU A 26 6.19 7.82 22.20
N GLN A 27 7.35 7.35 21.74
CA GLN A 27 8.27 8.14 20.91
C GLN A 27 8.45 7.51 19.53
N ILE A 28 8.66 8.37 18.52
CA ILE A 28 9.00 7.99 17.15
C ILE A 28 10.16 8.86 16.64
N GLY A 29 10.67 8.55 15.45
CA GLY A 29 11.78 9.29 14.86
C GLY A 29 11.42 10.73 14.45
N ASP A 30 12.37 11.63 14.61
CA ASP A 30 12.28 13.06 14.30
C ASP A 30 11.96 13.36 12.82
N LEU A 31 12.09 12.40 11.94
CA LEU A 31 11.65 12.51 10.53
C LEU A 31 10.12 12.53 10.37
N LEU A 32 9.36 12.26 11.43
CA LEU A 32 7.91 12.11 11.38
C LEU A 32 7.15 13.10 12.29
N PRO A 33 7.44 14.42 12.23
CA PRO A 33 6.86 15.38 13.18
C PRO A 33 5.33 15.51 13.05
N MET A 34 4.78 15.39 11.85
CA MET A 34 3.32 15.44 11.65
C MET A 34 2.64 14.14 12.10
N THR A 35 3.32 13.01 11.97
CA THR A 35 2.82 11.71 12.42
C THR A 35 2.82 11.61 13.93
N SER A 36 3.82 12.22 14.61
CA SER A 36 3.87 12.22 16.06
C SER A 36 2.65 12.87 16.72
N GLN A 37 2.05 13.86 16.06
CA GLN A 37 0.85 14.56 16.52
C GLN A 37 -0.44 13.74 16.34
N ARG A 38 -0.34 12.56 15.71
CA ARG A 38 -1.49 11.68 15.39
C ARG A 38 -1.29 10.24 15.87
N ALA A 39 -0.37 10.04 16.82
CA ALA A 39 -0.03 8.72 17.31
C ALA A 39 -1.19 8.01 18.03
N ASP A 40 -2.18 8.77 18.49
CA ASP A 40 -3.44 8.26 19.03
C ASP A 40 -4.34 7.56 17.98
N LYS A 41 -4.02 7.65 16.70
CA LYS A 41 -4.79 7.04 15.59
C LYS A 41 -4.22 5.73 15.08
N PHE A 42 -3.05 5.29 15.56
CA PHE A 42 -2.42 4.06 15.08
C PHE A 42 -1.69 3.32 16.20
N SER A 43 -1.40 2.05 15.94
CA SER A 43 -0.59 1.21 16.82
C SER A 43 0.74 0.87 16.17
N ILE A 44 1.82 0.79 16.97
CA ILE A 44 3.15 0.42 16.52
C ILE A 44 3.50 -0.96 17.05
N ILE A 45 3.70 -1.92 16.14
CA ILE A 45 4.18 -3.27 16.49
C ILE A 45 5.68 -3.32 16.20
N ARG A 46 6.51 -3.19 17.22
CA ARG A 46 7.98 -3.15 17.10
C ARG A 46 8.63 -4.53 17.02
N SER A 47 7.90 -5.57 17.40
CA SER A 47 8.39 -6.96 17.44
C SER A 47 8.22 -7.72 16.13
N MET A 48 7.74 -7.06 15.06
CA MET A 48 7.59 -7.71 13.75
C MET A 48 8.96 -8.11 13.19
N MET A 49 9.09 -9.37 12.83
CA MET A 49 10.29 -9.94 12.23
C MET A 49 9.94 -11.01 11.20
N HIS A 50 10.86 -11.28 10.31
CA HIS A 50 10.78 -12.40 9.37
C HIS A 50 12.18 -12.98 9.12
N THR A 51 12.24 -14.20 8.64
CA THR A 51 13.49 -14.95 8.43
C THR A 51 14.08 -14.80 7.04
N SER A 52 13.32 -14.25 6.08
CA SER A 52 13.79 -14.11 4.71
C SER A 52 14.53 -12.79 4.50
N THR A 53 15.71 -12.86 3.90
CA THR A 53 16.47 -11.69 3.41
C THR A 53 16.17 -11.33 1.96
N SER A 54 15.43 -12.19 1.25
CA SER A 54 15.01 -11.95 -0.13
C SER A 54 13.79 -11.06 -0.19
N HIS A 55 13.87 -9.92 -0.91
CA HIS A 55 12.73 -9.04 -1.16
C HIS A 55 11.56 -9.78 -1.82
N ASP A 56 11.86 -10.64 -2.80
CA ASP A 56 10.86 -11.38 -3.56
C ASP A 56 10.07 -12.41 -2.71
N VAL A 57 10.60 -12.77 -1.54
CA VAL A 57 9.92 -13.66 -0.60
C VAL A 57 9.30 -12.85 0.54
N ALA A 58 10.07 -11.93 1.12
CA ALA A 58 9.67 -11.21 2.32
C ALA A 58 8.47 -10.27 2.13
N ILE A 59 8.32 -9.71 0.92
CA ILE A 59 7.24 -8.75 0.61
C ILE A 59 5.83 -9.34 0.76
N LYS A 60 5.67 -10.65 0.63
CA LYS A 60 4.37 -11.30 0.82
C LYS A 60 3.90 -11.27 2.28
N TYR A 61 4.81 -11.22 3.25
CA TYR A 61 4.45 -11.20 4.66
C TYR A 61 3.56 -10.00 5.00
N PRO A 62 3.96 -8.75 4.70
CA PRO A 62 3.09 -7.60 4.95
C PRO A 62 1.90 -7.49 4.00
N LEU A 63 2.01 -7.96 2.75
CA LEU A 63 0.95 -7.78 1.76
C LEU A 63 -0.15 -8.84 1.86
N LEU A 64 0.18 -10.06 2.27
CA LEU A 64 -0.74 -11.20 2.33
C LEU A 64 -0.99 -11.72 3.75
N ALA A 65 -0.22 -11.23 4.74
CA ALA A 65 -0.15 -11.84 6.08
C ALA A 65 0.18 -13.36 6.01
N ASP A 66 0.91 -13.79 4.97
CA ASP A 66 1.20 -15.18 4.68
C ASP A 66 2.70 -15.46 4.79
N SER A 67 3.08 -16.19 5.82
CA SER A 67 4.43 -16.69 6.04
C SER A 67 4.62 -18.14 5.60
N THR A 68 3.55 -18.83 5.21
CA THR A 68 3.52 -20.29 5.02
C THR A 68 3.68 -20.73 3.58
N THR A 69 3.18 -19.95 2.61
CA THR A 69 3.31 -20.29 1.20
C THR A 69 4.76 -20.19 0.74
N PRO A 70 5.37 -21.29 0.28
CA PRO A 70 6.74 -21.25 -0.21
C PRO A 70 6.86 -20.48 -1.53
N GLY A 71 8.09 -20.04 -1.83
CA GLY A 71 8.42 -19.40 -3.09
C GLY A 71 8.23 -17.90 -3.12
N PRO A 72 8.44 -17.28 -4.29
CA PRO A 72 8.42 -15.84 -4.47
C PRO A 72 7.02 -15.25 -4.33
N ALA A 73 6.98 -13.94 -4.04
CA ALA A 73 5.76 -13.17 -3.90
C ALA A 73 5.15 -12.75 -5.26
N TYR A 74 5.45 -13.44 -6.33
CA TYR A 74 4.93 -13.17 -7.69
C TYR A 74 4.85 -14.44 -8.53
N PRO A 75 4.06 -14.48 -9.63
CA PRO A 75 2.99 -13.54 -9.94
C PRO A 75 1.78 -13.71 -9.01
N PRO A 76 0.87 -12.75 -8.96
CA PRO A 76 -0.41 -12.90 -8.26
C PRO A 76 -1.23 -14.06 -8.80
N LYS A 77 -1.93 -14.73 -7.89
CA LYS A 77 -2.84 -15.84 -8.22
C LYS A 77 -4.22 -15.59 -7.62
N ARG A 78 -5.26 -16.08 -8.25
CA ARG A 78 -6.62 -15.99 -7.69
C ARG A 78 -6.82 -16.88 -6.45
N THR A 79 -5.90 -17.77 -6.15
CA THR A 79 -5.88 -18.57 -4.92
C THR A 79 -5.13 -17.90 -3.76
N ASP A 80 -4.54 -16.72 -4.00
CA ASP A 80 -3.83 -15.97 -2.96
C ASP A 80 -4.80 -15.41 -1.92
N HIS A 81 -4.28 -15.13 -0.74
CA HIS A 81 -5.00 -14.31 0.22
C HIS A 81 -5.29 -12.92 -0.41
N PRO A 82 -6.47 -12.35 -0.14
CA PRO A 82 -6.83 -11.04 -0.66
C PRO A 82 -5.93 -9.96 -0.03
N GLY A 83 -5.65 -8.92 -0.80
CA GLY A 83 -5.02 -7.72 -0.26
C GLY A 83 -5.92 -7.04 0.77
N MET A 84 -5.34 -6.24 1.66
CA MET A 84 -6.06 -5.54 2.74
C MET A 84 -7.25 -4.73 2.23
N GLY A 85 -7.09 -4.02 1.10
CA GLY A 85 -8.16 -3.24 0.50
C GLY A 85 -9.32 -4.10 0.00
N ALA A 86 -9.04 -5.31 -0.50
CA ALA A 86 -10.07 -6.27 -0.90
C ALA A 86 -10.90 -6.76 0.29
N ILE A 87 -10.24 -7.00 1.43
CA ILE A 87 -10.92 -7.38 2.67
C ILE A 87 -11.85 -6.25 3.15
N ILE A 88 -11.34 -5.02 3.18
CA ILE A 88 -12.13 -3.84 3.55
C ILE A 88 -13.33 -3.69 2.62
N ARG A 89 -13.12 -3.78 1.31
CA ARG A 89 -14.20 -3.69 0.32
C ARG A 89 -15.23 -4.79 0.48
N SER A 90 -14.80 -6.01 0.80
CA SER A 90 -15.70 -7.14 1.05
C SER A 90 -16.59 -6.95 2.29
N LEU A 91 -16.06 -6.30 3.33
CA LEU A 91 -16.76 -6.10 4.61
C LEU A 91 -17.62 -4.84 4.61
N ALA A 92 -17.15 -3.75 4.03
CA ALA A 92 -17.80 -2.45 4.07
C ALA A 92 -18.51 -2.05 2.77
N GLY A 93 -18.20 -2.73 1.66
CA GLY A 93 -18.66 -2.35 0.33
C GLY A 93 -17.98 -1.07 -0.20
N ASP A 94 -18.37 -0.65 -1.39
CA ASP A 94 -18.02 0.65 -1.93
C ASP A 94 -18.91 1.71 -1.27
N THR A 95 -18.32 2.65 -0.54
CA THR A 95 -19.03 3.72 0.18
C THR A 95 -19.09 4.98 -0.66
N GLY A 96 -20.16 5.14 -1.43
CA GLY A 96 -20.40 6.36 -2.19
C GLY A 96 -19.83 6.32 -3.62
N ARG A 97 -19.31 7.49 -4.08
CA ARG A 97 -18.90 7.68 -5.47
C ARG A 97 -17.48 7.19 -5.79
N LEU A 98 -16.69 6.86 -4.79
CA LEU A 98 -15.30 6.43 -4.96
C LEU A 98 -15.16 4.95 -4.64
N PRO A 99 -14.30 4.23 -5.38
CA PRO A 99 -13.94 2.86 -5.04
C PRO A 99 -13.34 2.78 -3.63
N ALA A 100 -13.70 1.75 -2.87
CA ALA A 100 -13.17 1.54 -1.53
C ALA A 100 -11.66 1.23 -1.53
N TRP A 101 -11.12 0.78 -2.65
CA TRP A 101 -9.71 0.45 -2.79
C TRP A 101 -9.15 0.95 -4.14
N VAL A 102 -8.13 1.78 -4.05
CA VAL A 102 -7.46 2.39 -5.21
C VAL A 102 -5.95 2.12 -5.11
N THR A 103 -5.34 1.77 -6.21
CA THR A 103 -3.88 1.65 -6.32
C THR A 103 -3.30 2.89 -7.01
N VAL A 104 -2.32 3.53 -6.36
CA VAL A 104 -1.72 4.81 -6.79
C VAL A 104 -0.20 4.75 -6.64
N PRO A 105 0.56 5.19 -7.62
CA PRO A 105 0.17 5.53 -9.00
C PRO A 105 -0.08 4.29 -9.85
N ARG A 106 0.50 3.17 -9.45
CA ARG A 106 0.44 1.87 -10.14
C ARG A 106 0.66 0.73 -9.14
N PRO A 107 0.36 -0.51 -9.50
CA PRO A 107 0.68 -1.66 -8.67
C PRO A 107 2.17 -1.75 -8.35
N PHE A 108 2.47 -2.21 -7.15
CA PHE A 108 3.84 -2.41 -6.71
C PHE A 108 4.51 -3.53 -7.52
N THR A 109 5.58 -3.18 -8.22
CA THR A 109 6.33 -4.09 -9.10
C THR A 109 7.84 -3.89 -8.93
N THR A 110 8.62 -4.91 -9.28
CA THR A 110 10.06 -4.79 -9.50
C THR A 110 10.36 -5.31 -10.90
N GLY A 111 10.71 -4.42 -11.81
CA GLY A 111 10.78 -4.74 -13.24
C GLY A 111 9.42 -5.24 -13.75
N THR A 112 9.39 -6.44 -14.31
CA THR A 112 8.16 -7.09 -14.80
C THR A 112 7.42 -7.91 -13.75
N ARG A 113 7.91 -7.94 -12.50
CA ARG A 113 7.36 -8.77 -11.43
C ARG A 113 6.27 -8.02 -10.69
N TYR A 114 5.03 -8.41 -10.92
CA TYR A 114 3.88 -7.93 -10.19
C TYR A 114 3.70 -8.74 -8.91
N TYR A 115 3.77 -8.08 -7.76
CA TYR A 115 3.71 -8.76 -6.47
C TYR A 115 2.30 -9.14 -6.06
N ARG A 116 2.22 -10.27 -5.35
CA ARG A 116 0.99 -10.81 -4.73
C ARG A 116 0.49 -9.89 -3.61
N GLY A 117 -0.78 -10.02 -3.23
CA GLY A 117 -1.40 -9.23 -2.16
C GLY A 117 -1.94 -7.87 -2.59
N GLN A 118 -1.98 -7.62 -3.89
CA GLN A 118 -2.48 -6.38 -4.48
C GLN A 118 -3.74 -6.61 -5.34
N THR A 119 -4.41 -7.73 -5.12
CA THR A 119 -5.63 -8.13 -5.85
C THR A 119 -6.67 -8.68 -4.87
N GLY A 120 -7.86 -8.94 -5.37
CA GLY A 120 -8.92 -9.59 -4.61
C GLY A 120 -8.61 -11.02 -4.18
N GLY A 121 -7.56 -11.64 -4.75
CA GLY A 121 -7.20 -13.02 -4.45
C GLY A 121 -8.39 -13.95 -4.60
N PHE A 122 -8.62 -14.83 -3.61
CA PHE A 122 -9.74 -15.78 -3.62
C PHE A 122 -11.12 -15.12 -3.48
N LEU A 123 -11.21 -13.82 -3.11
CA LEU A 123 -12.47 -13.08 -3.15
C LEU A 123 -12.92 -12.72 -4.57
N GLY A 124 -12.04 -12.92 -5.56
CA GLY A 124 -12.35 -12.72 -6.97
C GLY A 124 -12.11 -11.30 -7.49
N ALA A 125 -12.28 -11.16 -8.82
CA ALA A 125 -11.96 -9.92 -9.53
C ALA A 125 -12.85 -8.71 -9.13
N ALA A 126 -14.06 -8.97 -8.66
CA ALA A 126 -14.95 -7.91 -8.16
C ALA A 126 -14.35 -7.14 -6.96
N HIS A 127 -13.34 -7.71 -6.29
CA HIS A 127 -12.65 -7.11 -5.16
C HIS A 127 -11.24 -6.63 -5.52
N ASP A 128 -10.89 -6.59 -6.82
CA ASP A 128 -9.62 -5.99 -7.24
C ASP A 128 -9.64 -4.46 -7.03
N PRO A 129 -8.48 -3.82 -6.84
CA PRO A 129 -8.41 -2.38 -6.71
C PRO A 129 -8.79 -1.68 -8.02
N PHE A 130 -9.31 -0.48 -7.89
CA PHE A 130 -9.33 0.45 -9.01
C PHE A 130 -7.90 0.93 -9.28
N LEU A 131 -7.41 0.71 -10.48
CA LEU A 131 -6.07 1.15 -10.90
C LEU A 131 -6.19 2.56 -11.46
N LEU A 132 -5.55 3.52 -10.77
CA LEU A 132 -5.58 4.91 -11.22
C LEU A 132 -4.74 5.14 -12.47
N ASN A 133 -3.71 4.32 -12.66
CA ASN A 133 -2.82 4.40 -13.80
C ASN A 133 -2.42 2.98 -14.25
N GLU A 134 -2.98 2.53 -15.35
CA GLU A 134 -2.60 1.25 -15.99
C GLU A 134 -1.39 1.42 -16.91
N ALA A 135 -1.19 2.64 -17.44
CA ALA A 135 -0.10 2.97 -18.33
C ALA A 135 1.19 3.30 -17.56
N LYS A 136 2.31 3.22 -18.24
CA LYS A 136 3.68 3.33 -17.74
C LYS A 136 4.09 4.68 -17.12
N GLN A 137 3.18 5.51 -16.68
CA GLN A 137 3.49 6.80 -16.09
C GLN A 137 4.03 6.63 -14.67
N ASP A 138 5.23 7.09 -14.42
CA ASP A 138 5.94 6.89 -13.15
C ASP A 138 5.60 7.93 -12.08
N SER A 139 4.86 8.98 -12.42
CA SER A 139 4.58 10.07 -11.48
C SER A 139 3.19 10.68 -11.70
N LEU A 140 2.46 10.89 -10.60
CA LEU A 140 1.22 11.68 -10.58
C LEU A 140 1.48 13.18 -10.84
N ALA A 141 2.73 13.62 -10.76
CA ALA A 141 3.13 14.99 -11.05
C ALA A 141 3.41 15.23 -12.54
N ASP A 142 3.36 14.19 -13.37
CA ASP A 142 3.48 14.33 -14.80
C ASP A 142 2.28 15.11 -15.35
N LYS A 143 2.55 16.15 -16.15
CA LYS A 143 1.50 16.95 -16.80
C LYS A 143 0.67 16.14 -17.82
N THR A 144 1.16 14.97 -18.21
CA THR A 144 0.48 14.02 -19.09
C THR A 144 -0.32 12.96 -18.33
N PHE A 145 -0.41 13.07 -17.00
CA PHE A 145 -1.18 12.14 -16.20
C PHE A 145 -2.64 12.11 -16.66
N ARG A 146 -3.09 10.93 -17.03
CA ARG A 146 -4.46 10.66 -17.46
C ARG A 146 -4.99 9.48 -16.68
N ILE A 147 -6.28 9.47 -16.47
CA ILE A 147 -7.00 8.34 -15.90
C ILE A 147 -7.82 7.74 -17.03
N ASP A 148 -7.30 6.70 -17.66
CA ASP A 148 -7.90 6.09 -18.86
C ASP A 148 -9.36 5.69 -18.64
N ALA A 149 -9.70 5.25 -17.43
CA ALA A 149 -11.08 4.93 -17.06
C ALA A 149 -12.03 6.12 -16.98
N LEU A 150 -11.51 7.36 -16.96
CA LEU A 150 -12.28 8.61 -16.97
C LEU A 150 -12.24 9.33 -18.33
N ASP A 151 -11.43 8.86 -19.24
CA ASP A 151 -11.41 9.39 -20.60
C ASP A 151 -12.71 8.97 -21.33
N THR A 152 -13.37 9.94 -21.92
CA THR A 152 -14.51 9.65 -22.78
C THR A 152 -14.02 8.89 -24.02
N PRO A 153 -14.57 7.72 -24.36
CA PRO A 153 -14.22 7.06 -25.61
C PRO A 153 -14.40 8.01 -26.79
N GLU A 154 -13.45 8.01 -27.73
CA GLU A 154 -13.48 8.91 -28.92
C GLU A 154 -14.79 8.85 -29.71
N ALA A 155 -15.56 7.77 -29.59
CA ALA A 155 -16.85 7.57 -30.24
C ALA A 155 -18.04 8.20 -29.47
N VAL A 156 -17.82 8.80 -28.30
CA VAL A 156 -18.90 9.40 -27.50
C VAL A 156 -18.83 10.93 -27.63
N ASP A 157 -19.80 11.48 -28.33
CA ASP A 157 -19.96 12.93 -28.47
C ASP A 157 -20.31 13.56 -27.10
N ASN A 158 -19.57 14.60 -26.73
CA ASN A 158 -19.76 15.37 -25.50
C ASN A 158 -21.17 16.00 -25.37
N SER A 159 -21.95 16.08 -26.46
CA SER A 159 -23.32 16.58 -26.44
C SER A 159 -24.28 15.76 -25.55
N ARG A 160 -23.92 14.54 -25.19
CA ARG A 160 -24.73 13.66 -24.31
C ARG A 160 -24.59 13.96 -22.82
N PHE A 161 -23.70 14.85 -22.43
CA PHE A 161 -23.45 15.20 -21.01
C PHE A 161 -23.94 16.60 -20.62
N THR A 162 -24.69 17.26 -21.49
CA THR A 162 -25.16 18.65 -21.30
C THR A 162 -26.63 18.80 -20.95
N ASP A 163 -27.30 17.73 -20.49
CA ASP A 163 -28.68 17.80 -19.96
C ASP A 163 -28.72 17.73 -18.44
#